data_0a5fb3ead9df19182dac2993255084b6
#
_entry.id   0a5fb3ead9df19182dac2993255084b6
#
_cell.length_a   1.000
_cell.length_b   1.000
_cell.length_c   1.000
_cell.angle_alpha   90.00
_cell.angle_beta   90.00
_cell.angle_gamma   90.00
#
_symmetry.space_group_name_H-M   'P 1'
#
loop_
_entity.id
_entity.type
_entity.pdbx_description
1 polymer ?
#
loop_
_entity_poly.entity_id
_entity_poly.type
_entity_poly.pdbx_seq_one_letter_code
_entity_poly.pdbx_strand_id
1 'polypeptide(L)'
;MKELITAGVDEVGRGCLAGPVVSAAVVLKKSINLNLLKDSKKISFNKREEVSEHIKKNSYYALGIASVEEILNLNILQASLLSMKRAIEKLEIKPGITLIDGNFAPRGLKNYKTIINGDEKIKVISAASIIAKVYRDKFMIRLSKKFSNYAWDRNFGYGTKAHFEGLKKFGVTSHHRKGFKPIHKILSR
;
A
#
# COMPACT_ATOMS: atom_id res chain seq x y z
N MET A 1 -34.67 -2.60 0.26
CA MET A 1 -33.52 -2.83 1.18
C MET A 1 -32.48 -1.74 0.94
N LYS A 2 -31.97 -1.07 1.98
CA LYS A 2 -30.83 -0.13 1.81
C LYS A 2 -29.60 -0.94 1.35
N GLU A 3 -29.00 -0.52 0.25
CA GLU A 3 -27.78 -1.12 -0.28
C GLU A 3 -26.66 -0.99 0.76
N LEU A 4 -26.00 -2.10 1.08
CA LEU A 4 -24.95 -2.14 2.11
C LEU A 4 -23.69 -1.43 1.59
N ILE A 5 -23.30 -0.33 2.23
CA ILE A 5 -22.08 0.40 1.87
C ILE A 5 -20.88 -0.51 2.06
N THR A 6 -20.19 -0.79 0.98
CA THR A 6 -19.04 -1.73 0.96
C THR A 6 -17.74 -0.98 0.78
N ALA A 7 -16.79 -1.15 1.70
CA ALA A 7 -15.41 -0.68 1.54
C ALA A 7 -14.50 -1.81 1.08
N GLY A 8 -13.52 -1.48 0.23
CA GLY A 8 -12.40 -2.34 -0.11
C GLY A 8 -11.11 -1.80 0.52
N VAL A 9 -10.24 -2.70 0.98
CA VAL A 9 -8.97 -2.35 1.64
C VAL A 9 -7.85 -3.22 1.09
N ASP A 10 -6.74 -2.58 0.76
CA ASP A 10 -5.51 -3.26 0.35
C ASP A 10 -4.27 -2.48 0.82
N GLU A 11 -3.13 -3.16 0.89
CA GLU A 11 -1.83 -2.57 1.25
C GLU A 11 -0.77 -2.77 0.17
N VAL A 12 0.23 -1.90 0.19
CA VAL A 12 1.41 -1.97 -0.67
C VAL A 12 2.70 -1.76 0.11
N GLY A 13 3.76 -2.41 -0.34
CA GLY A 13 5.10 -2.20 0.19
C GLY A 13 5.52 -3.17 1.27
N ARG A 14 4.86 -4.31 1.47
CA ARG A 14 5.25 -5.31 2.50
C ARG A 14 6.65 -5.88 2.25
N GLY A 15 6.97 -6.29 1.03
CA GLY A 15 8.26 -6.92 0.67
C GLY A 15 9.41 -5.96 0.42
N CYS A 16 9.23 -4.64 0.60
CA CYS A 16 10.27 -3.64 0.35
C CYS A 16 11.30 -3.58 1.47
N LEU A 17 12.57 -3.33 1.13
CA LEU A 17 13.66 -3.12 2.09
C LEU A 17 13.68 -1.70 2.66
N ALA A 18 13.00 -0.75 2.03
CA ALA A 18 12.93 0.64 2.43
C ALA A 18 11.53 1.24 2.29
N GLY A 19 11.26 2.29 3.04
CA GLY A 19 10.02 3.06 3.03
C GLY A 19 8.88 2.42 3.83
N PRO A 20 7.76 3.15 3.97
CA PRO A 20 6.60 2.73 4.77
C PRO A 20 5.82 1.60 4.09
N VAL A 21 4.91 0.99 4.84
CA VAL A 21 3.77 0.27 4.29
C VAL A 21 2.59 1.23 4.21
N VAL A 22 1.83 1.17 3.13
CA VAL A 22 0.71 2.07 2.86
C VAL A 22 -0.51 1.23 2.51
N SER A 23 -1.64 1.53 3.14
CA SER A 23 -2.95 0.96 2.80
C SER A 23 -3.90 2.04 2.33
N ALA A 24 -4.84 1.65 1.49
CA ALA A 24 -6.00 2.48 1.17
C ALA A 24 -7.29 1.76 1.56
N ALA A 25 -8.28 2.53 1.98
CA ALA A 25 -9.67 2.10 2.12
C ALA A 25 -10.51 2.91 1.13
N VAL A 26 -11.40 2.25 0.40
CA VAL A 26 -12.17 2.86 -0.69
C VAL A 26 -13.63 2.42 -0.62
N VAL A 27 -14.56 3.38 -0.78
CA VAL A 27 -15.97 3.14 -1.05
C VAL A 27 -16.30 3.75 -2.40
N LEU A 28 -16.65 2.92 -3.38
CA LEU A 28 -16.94 3.38 -4.75
C LEU A 28 -18.32 4.04 -4.81
N LYS A 29 -18.42 5.16 -5.55
CA LYS A 29 -19.69 5.77 -5.92
C LYS A 29 -20.30 5.03 -7.12
N LYS A 30 -21.64 5.10 -7.28
CA LYS A 30 -22.33 4.44 -8.41
C LYS A 30 -21.90 4.96 -9.79
N SER A 31 -21.38 6.18 -9.85
CA SER A 31 -20.91 6.83 -11.08
C SER A 31 -19.59 6.30 -11.64
N ILE A 32 -18.87 5.42 -10.92
CA ILE A 32 -17.55 4.95 -11.34
C ILE A 32 -17.62 4.01 -12.55
N ASN A 33 -16.72 4.22 -13.50
CA ASN A 33 -16.52 3.28 -14.60
C ASN A 33 -15.63 2.12 -14.15
N LEU A 34 -16.26 0.98 -13.81
CA LEU A 34 -15.57 -0.22 -13.31
C LEU A 34 -14.65 -0.89 -14.34
N ASN A 35 -14.80 -0.61 -15.64
CA ASN A 35 -13.94 -1.18 -16.67
C ASN A 35 -12.50 -0.67 -16.57
N LEU A 36 -12.30 0.54 -16.04
CA LEU A 36 -10.97 1.12 -15.81
C LEU A 36 -10.18 0.42 -14.69
N LEU A 37 -10.85 -0.39 -13.87
CA LEU A 37 -10.22 -1.14 -12.77
C LEU A 37 -9.70 -2.53 -13.20
N LYS A 38 -9.90 -2.92 -14.46
CA LYS A 38 -9.38 -4.17 -15.01
C LYS A 38 -7.87 -4.05 -15.22
N ASP A 39 -7.14 -5.14 -14.93
CA ASP A 39 -5.70 -5.28 -15.21
C ASP A 39 -4.77 -4.21 -14.61
N SER A 40 -5.12 -3.65 -13.45
CA SER A 40 -4.37 -2.57 -12.79
C SER A 40 -2.89 -2.91 -12.51
N LYS A 41 -2.55 -4.20 -12.37
CA LYS A 41 -1.17 -4.67 -12.18
C LYS A 41 -0.35 -4.64 -13.46
N LYS A 42 -1.00 -4.70 -14.64
CA LYS A 42 -0.34 -4.78 -15.96
C LYS A 42 -0.17 -3.44 -16.65
N ILE A 43 -0.80 -2.38 -16.15
CA ILE A 43 -0.74 -1.04 -16.76
C ILE A 43 0.54 -0.29 -16.35
N SER A 44 1.01 0.60 -17.24
CA SER A 44 2.15 1.48 -16.97
C SER A 44 1.92 2.38 -15.76
N PHE A 45 2.99 2.95 -15.21
CA PHE A 45 2.90 3.90 -14.10
C PHE A 45 1.97 5.08 -14.42
N ASN A 46 2.13 5.72 -15.59
CA ASN A 46 1.32 6.88 -15.99
C ASN A 46 -0.16 6.51 -16.11
N LYS A 47 -0.46 5.37 -16.72
CA LYS A 47 -1.86 4.91 -16.85
C LYS A 47 -2.47 4.58 -15.49
N ARG A 48 -1.69 4.00 -14.57
CA ARG A 48 -2.13 3.74 -13.18
C ARG A 48 -2.42 5.03 -12.43
N GLU A 49 -1.65 6.08 -12.67
CA GLU A 49 -1.88 7.39 -12.10
C GLU A 49 -3.20 8.01 -12.59
N GLU A 50 -3.49 7.98 -13.90
CA GLU A 50 -4.77 8.41 -14.46
C GLU A 50 -5.96 7.67 -13.85
N VAL A 51 -5.85 6.33 -13.75
CA VAL A 51 -6.88 5.49 -13.13
C VAL A 51 -7.05 5.84 -11.64
N SER A 52 -5.96 6.08 -10.92
CA SER A 52 -6.01 6.52 -9.52
C SER A 52 -6.76 7.83 -9.35
N GLU A 53 -6.52 8.82 -10.21
CA GLU A 53 -7.25 10.09 -10.17
C GLU A 53 -8.73 9.93 -10.50
N HIS A 54 -9.06 9.05 -11.46
CA HIS A 54 -10.46 8.71 -11.74
C HIS A 54 -11.15 8.06 -10.53
N ILE A 55 -10.48 7.11 -9.85
CA ILE A 55 -11.02 6.47 -8.63
C ILE A 55 -11.25 7.53 -7.55
N LYS A 56 -10.29 8.39 -7.26
CA LYS A 56 -10.40 9.42 -6.23
C LYS A 56 -11.58 10.35 -6.45
N LYS A 57 -11.86 10.76 -7.68
CA LYS A 57 -13.00 11.61 -8.03
C LYS A 57 -14.36 10.89 -7.82
N ASN A 58 -14.37 9.56 -8.03
CA ASN A 58 -15.58 8.73 -8.02
C ASN A 58 -15.66 7.78 -6.82
N SER A 59 -15.02 8.11 -5.71
CA SER A 59 -15.06 7.32 -4.49
C SER A 59 -14.91 8.20 -3.25
N TYR A 60 -15.20 7.63 -2.08
CA TYR A 60 -14.67 8.07 -0.80
C TYR A 60 -13.45 7.20 -0.52
N TYR A 61 -12.33 7.81 -0.20
CA TYR A 61 -11.11 7.04 0.07
C TYR A 61 -10.30 7.67 1.20
N ALA A 62 -9.54 6.85 1.86
CA ALA A 62 -8.57 7.30 2.84
C ALA A 62 -7.30 6.45 2.79
N LEU A 63 -6.20 7.02 3.24
CA LEU A 63 -4.89 6.38 3.32
C LEU A 63 -4.49 6.18 4.78
N GLY A 64 -3.93 5.01 5.04
CA GLY A 64 -3.25 4.68 6.28
C GLY A 64 -1.80 4.32 6.00
N ILE A 65 -0.90 4.75 6.87
CA ILE A 65 0.54 4.57 6.71
C ILE A 65 1.10 4.01 8.01
N ALA A 66 1.98 3.01 7.91
CA ALA A 66 2.84 2.61 9.00
C ALA A 66 4.30 2.87 8.62
N SER A 67 5.01 3.55 9.49
CA SER A 67 6.39 4.01 9.28
C SER A 67 7.40 2.86 9.33
N VAL A 68 8.64 3.15 8.93
CA VAL A 68 9.76 2.19 9.06
C VAL A 68 10.02 1.82 10.52
N GLU A 69 9.86 2.76 11.43
CA GLU A 69 10.00 2.55 12.87
C GLU A 69 8.88 1.64 13.41
N GLU A 70 7.62 1.89 13.02
CA GLU A 70 6.49 1.03 13.38
C GLU A 70 6.64 -0.39 12.82
N ILE A 71 7.20 -0.54 11.60
CA ILE A 71 7.52 -1.86 11.04
C ILE A 71 8.59 -2.59 11.87
N LEU A 72 9.59 -1.86 12.38
CA LEU A 72 10.63 -2.45 13.24
C LEU A 72 10.04 -2.92 14.57
N ASN A 73 9.18 -2.12 15.20
CA ASN A 73 8.63 -2.38 16.54
C ASN A 73 7.49 -3.44 16.51
N LEU A 74 6.69 -3.47 15.44
CA LEU A 74 5.48 -4.31 15.37
C LEU A 74 5.63 -5.57 14.51
N ASN A 75 6.65 -5.68 13.69
CA ASN A 75 6.81 -6.51 12.50
C ASN A 75 5.92 -6.08 11.32
N ILE A 76 6.22 -6.61 10.13
CA ILE A 76 5.55 -6.18 8.88
C ILE A 76 4.07 -6.55 8.82
N LEU A 77 3.66 -7.69 9.40
CA LEU A 77 2.26 -8.10 9.42
C LEU A 77 1.44 -7.12 10.27
N GLN A 78 1.85 -6.86 11.50
CA GLN A 78 1.13 -5.97 12.41
C GLN A 78 1.15 -4.51 11.91
N ALA A 79 2.25 -4.07 11.31
CA ALA A 79 2.34 -2.74 10.69
C ALA A 79 1.41 -2.62 9.47
N SER A 80 1.25 -3.67 8.65
CA SER A 80 0.27 -3.69 7.55
C SER A 80 -1.15 -3.58 8.10
N LEU A 81 -1.51 -4.35 9.11
CA LEU A 81 -2.83 -4.30 9.75
C LEU A 81 -3.09 -2.93 10.41
N LEU A 82 -2.08 -2.32 11.02
CA LEU A 82 -2.17 -0.96 11.55
C LEU A 82 -2.44 0.08 10.46
N SER A 83 -1.75 -0.03 9.31
CA SER A 83 -1.99 0.87 8.17
C SER A 83 -3.40 0.69 7.60
N MET A 84 -3.91 -0.54 7.50
CA MET A 84 -5.30 -0.82 7.09
C MET A 84 -6.30 -0.21 8.08
N LYS A 85 -6.10 -0.41 9.39
CA LYS A 85 -6.94 0.17 10.43
C LYS A 85 -7.03 1.67 10.29
N ARG A 86 -5.89 2.35 10.16
CA ARG A 86 -5.82 3.81 9.97
C ARG A 86 -6.54 4.29 8.71
N ALA A 87 -6.46 3.52 7.61
CA ALA A 87 -7.19 3.84 6.38
C ALA A 87 -8.70 3.73 6.58
N ILE A 88 -9.18 2.65 7.22
CA ILE A 88 -10.61 2.44 7.49
C ILE A 88 -11.17 3.52 8.43
N GLU A 89 -10.46 3.84 9.51
CA GLU A 89 -10.86 4.83 10.51
C GLU A 89 -10.93 6.26 9.95
N LYS A 90 -10.16 6.56 8.92
CA LYS A 90 -10.15 7.87 8.24
C LYS A 90 -11.19 8.02 7.13
N LEU A 91 -11.94 6.97 6.79
CA LEU A 91 -13.01 7.10 5.82
C LEU A 91 -14.11 8.06 6.32
N GLU A 92 -14.50 9.01 5.46
CA GLU A 92 -15.61 9.94 5.74
C GLU A 92 -16.96 9.23 5.86
N ILE A 93 -17.08 8.07 5.23
CA ILE A 93 -18.31 7.25 5.24
C ILE A 93 -18.04 5.96 5.99
N LYS A 94 -18.87 5.66 6.99
CA LYS A 94 -18.79 4.39 7.72
C LYS A 94 -19.33 3.25 6.86
N PRO A 95 -18.49 2.24 6.49
CA PRO A 95 -18.95 1.10 5.72
C PRO A 95 -19.83 0.17 6.57
N GLY A 96 -20.83 -0.44 5.93
CA GLY A 96 -21.61 -1.53 6.51
C GLY A 96 -20.87 -2.86 6.49
N ILE A 97 -19.99 -3.07 5.49
CA ILE A 97 -19.04 -4.20 5.41
C ILE A 97 -17.71 -3.74 4.82
N THR A 98 -16.61 -4.32 5.29
CA THR A 98 -15.25 -4.08 4.80
C THR A 98 -14.68 -5.35 4.18
N LEU A 99 -14.31 -5.30 2.90
CA LEU A 99 -13.63 -6.36 2.17
C LEU A 99 -12.13 -6.07 2.16
N ILE A 100 -11.32 -7.02 2.66
CA ILE A 100 -9.89 -6.84 2.87
C ILE A 100 -9.12 -7.82 2.01
N ASP A 101 -8.09 -7.35 1.29
CA ASP A 101 -7.19 -8.26 0.60
C ASP A 101 -6.38 -9.12 1.59
N GLY A 102 -6.17 -10.39 1.22
CA GLY A 102 -5.38 -11.35 2.00
C GLY A 102 -6.16 -12.14 3.04
N ASN A 103 -5.46 -12.58 4.10
CA ASN A 103 -5.97 -13.54 5.10
C ASN A 103 -6.25 -12.93 6.47
N PHE A 104 -5.81 -11.69 6.72
CA PHE A 104 -5.84 -11.08 8.05
C PHE A 104 -6.58 -9.77 8.03
N ALA A 105 -7.25 -9.46 9.14
CA ALA A 105 -7.96 -8.21 9.35
C ALA A 105 -7.40 -7.47 10.57
N PRO A 106 -7.52 -6.12 10.62
CA PRO A 106 -7.18 -5.34 11.80
C PRO A 106 -7.99 -5.77 13.03
N ARG A 107 -7.32 -5.83 14.19
CA ARG A 107 -7.98 -6.18 15.46
C ARG A 107 -9.07 -5.15 15.80
N GLY A 108 -10.22 -5.63 16.23
CA GLY A 108 -11.37 -4.80 16.62
C GLY A 108 -12.26 -4.34 15.47
N LEU A 109 -11.93 -4.69 14.22
CA LEU A 109 -12.81 -4.43 13.08
C LEU A 109 -14.05 -5.33 13.14
N LYS A 110 -15.22 -4.72 12.96
CA LYS A 110 -16.51 -5.43 12.88
C LYS A 110 -16.97 -5.46 11.41
N ASN A 111 -17.80 -6.46 11.08
CA ASN A 111 -18.41 -6.62 9.74
C ASN A 111 -17.38 -6.56 8.60
N TYR A 112 -16.48 -7.51 8.58
CA TYR A 112 -15.47 -7.63 7.53
C TYR A 112 -15.46 -9.02 6.90
N LYS A 113 -14.82 -9.11 5.71
CA LYS A 113 -14.47 -10.36 5.05
C LYS A 113 -13.08 -10.23 4.45
N THR A 114 -12.19 -11.19 4.72
CA THR A 114 -10.89 -11.31 4.08
C THR A 114 -11.02 -12.12 2.79
N ILE A 115 -10.32 -11.71 1.73
CA ILE A 115 -10.42 -12.31 0.40
C ILE A 115 -9.01 -12.46 -0.18
N ILE A 116 -8.57 -13.69 -0.36
CA ILE A 116 -7.26 -14.02 -0.95
C ILE A 116 -7.25 -13.58 -2.43
N ASN A 117 -6.26 -12.78 -2.81
CA ASN A 117 -6.15 -12.13 -4.12
C ASN A 117 -7.42 -11.32 -4.44
N GLY A 118 -7.91 -10.58 -3.44
CA GLY A 118 -9.12 -9.77 -3.55
C GLY A 118 -8.95 -8.63 -4.53
N ASP A 119 -7.76 -8.09 -4.65
CA ASP A 119 -7.40 -7.04 -5.62
C ASP A 119 -7.62 -7.45 -7.10
N GLU A 120 -7.53 -8.73 -7.40
CA GLU A 120 -7.84 -9.29 -8.74
C GLU A 120 -9.32 -9.62 -8.92
N LYS A 121 -10.02 -9.97 -7.85
CA LYS A 121 -11.38 -10.51 -7.88
C LYS A 121 -12.46 -9.46 -7.61
N ILE A 122 -12.18 -8.48 -6.77
CA ILE A 122 -13.17 -7.55 -6.21
C ILE A 122 -12.80 -6.10 -6.56
N LYS A 123 -13.63 -5.45 -7.35
CA LYS A 123 -13.36 -4.10 -7.88
C LYS A 123 -13.05 -3.05 -6.82
N VAL A 124 -13.74 -3.07 -5.68
CA VAL A 124 -13.48 -2.09 -4.62
C VAL A 124 -12.13 -2.33 -3.93
N ILE A 125 -11.65 -3.58 -3.83
CA ILE A 125 -10.29 -3.90 -3.35
C ILE A 125 -9.26 -3.51 -4.40
N SER A 126 -9.50 -3.80 -5.69
CA SER A 126 -8.65 -3.36 -6.80
C SER A 126 -8.46 -1.84 -6.80
N ALA A 127 -9.52 -1.08 -6.54
CA ALA A 127 -9.45 0.38 -6.42
C ALA A 127 -8.55 0.82 -5.25
N ALA A 128 -8.65 0.15 -4.11
CA ALA A 128 -7.80 0.41 -2.94
C ALA A 128 -6.32 0.11 -3.27
N SER A 129 -6.04 -1.03 -3.92
CA SER A 129 -4.71 -1.42 -4.40
C SER A 129 -4.08 -0.33 -5.27
N ILE A 130 -4.81 0.18 -6.26
CA ILE A 130 -4.34 1.23 -7.18
C ILE A 130 -4.01 2.52 -6.41
N ILE A 131 -4.88 2.98 -5.52
CA ILE A 131 -4.65 4.21 -4.74
C ILE A 131 -3.42 4.06 -3.85
N ALA A 132 -3.33 2.96 -3.10
CA ALA A 132 -2.20 2.69 -2.22
C ALA A 132 -0.88 2.63 -3.01
N LYS A 133 -0.88 1.93 -4.16
CA LYS A 133 0.29 1.78 -5.03
C LYS A 133 0.77 3.11 -5.59
N VAL A 134 -0.12 3.91 -6.18
CA VAL A 134 0.26 5.22 -6.75
C VAL A 134 0.80 6.15 -5.65
N TYR A 135 0.16 6.20 -4.50
CA TYR A 135 0.63 7.03 -3.40
C TYR A 135 2.03 6.64 -2.93
N ARG A 136 2.26 5.33 -2.71
CA ARG A 136 3.54 4.85 -2.22
C ARG A 136 4.65 5.02 -3.26
N ASP A 137 4.38 4.74 -4.52
CA ASP A 137 5.37 4.91 -5.58
C ASP A 137 5.80 6.40 -5.69
N LYS A 138 4.84 7.34 -5.68
CA LYS A 138 5.13 8.78 -5.62
C LYS A 138 5.93 9.18 -4.37
N PHE A 139 5.64 8.58 -3.23
CA PHE A 139 6.41 8.80 -2.00
C PHE A 139 7.87 8.36 -2.19
N MET A 140 8.11 7.16 -2.73
CA MET A 140 9.46 6.63 -2.96
C MET A 140 10.23 7.44 -4.01
N ILE A 141 9.57 7.90 -5.09
CA ILE A 141 10.17 8.81 -6.09
C ILE A 141 10.59 10.13 -5.42
N ARG A 142 9.75 10.73 -4.57
CA ARG A 142 10.15 11.96 -3.84
C ARG A 142 11.33 11.70 -2.91
N LEU A 143 11.33 10.56 -2.24
CA LEU A 143 12.41 10.18 -1.33
C LEU A 143 13.73 9.93 -2.07
N SER A 144 13.69 9.38 -3.29
CA SER A 144 14.86 9.14 -4.13
C SER A 144 15.62 10.42 -4.51
N LYS A 145 14.92 11.58 -4.55
CA LYS A 145 15.58 12.87 -4.80
C LYS A 145 16.58 13.26 -3.69
N LYS A 146 16.31 12.81 -2.45
CA LYS A 146 17.22 13.01 -1.29
C LYS A 146 18.22 11.85 -1.13
N PHE A 147 17.87 10.67 -1.62
CA PHE A 147 18.63 9.42 -1.47
C PHE A 147 18.80 8.74 -2.83
N SER A 148 19.46 9.42 -3.79
CA SER A 148 19.58 8.99 -5.19
C SER A 148 20.33 7.67 -5.40
N ASN A 149 21.13 7.25 -4.42
CA ASN A 149 22.06 6.14 -4.52
C ASN A 149 21.42 4.74 -4.47
N TYR A 150 20.11 4.63 -4.21
CA TYR A 150 19.41 3.36 -4.00
C TYR A 150 18.42 3.02 -5.11
N ALA A 151 18.33 3.85 -6.15
CA ALA A 151 17.42 3.71 -7.29
C ALA A 151 15.93 3.56 -6.88
N TRP A 152 15.51 4.26 -5.80
CA TRP A 152 14.13 4.17 -5.30
C TRP A 152 13.09 4.81 -6.23
N ASP A 153 13.52 5.61 -7.17
CA ASP A 153 12.70 6.13 -8.28
C ASP A 153 12.21 5.04 -9.23
N ARG A 154 12.93 3.91 -9.31
CA ARG A 154 12.64 2.79 -10.20
C ARG A 154 12.25 1.51 -9.45
N ASN A 155 12.90 1.21 -8.35
CA ASN A 155 12.64 0.00 -7.58
C ASN A 155 11.68 0.19 -6.40
N PHE A 156 11.25 1.43 -6.10
CA PHE A 156 10.31 1.75 -5.03
C PHE A 156 10.65 1.13 -3.66
N GLY A 157 11.94 0.89 -3.42
CA GLY A 157 12.44 0.28 -2.18
C GLY A 157 12.49 -1.26 -2.18
N TYR A 158 12.14 -1.93 -3.29
CA TYR A 158 12.34 -3.38 -3.43
C TYR A 158 13.81 -3.73 -3.54
N GLY A 159 14.18 -4.95 -3.09
CA GLY A 159 15.57 -5.47 -3.08
C GLY A 159 16.05 -5.87 -4.47
N THR A 160 16.18 -4.93 -5.38
CA THR A 160 16.78 -5.12 -6.70
C THR A 160 18.31 -5.07 -6.61
N LYS A 161 19.01 -5.54 -7.66
CA LYS A 161 20.46 -5.46 -7.79
C LYS A 161 20.98 -4.04 -7.52
N ALA A 162 20.38 -3.03 -8.17
CA ALA A 162 20.74 -1.63 -7.98
C ALA A 162 20.56 -1.15 -6.53
N HIS A 163 19.52 -1.60 -5.82
CA HIS A 163 19.31 -1.28 -4.41
C HIS A 163 20.43 -1.90 -3.53
N PHE A 164 20.78 -3.17 -3.77
CA PHE A 164 21.86 -3.82 -3.04
C PHE A 164 23.24 -3.22 -3.34
N GLU A 165 23.52 -2.80 -4.57
CA GLU A 165 24.73 -2.05 -4.93
C GLU A 165 24.80 -0.73 -4.17
N GLY A 166 23.70 0.01 -4.10
CA GLY A 166 23.58 1.22 -3.28
C GLY A 166 23.86 0.97 -1.81
N LEU A 167 23.26 -0.09 -1.24
CA LEU A 167 23.50 -0.49 0.15
C LEU A 167 24.97 -0.86 0.41
N LYS A 168 25.61 -1.58 -0.51
CA LYS A 168 27.03 -1.96 -0.39
C LYS A 168 27.95 -0.74 -0.39
N LYS A 169 27.66 0.26 -1.23
CA LYS A 169 28.51 1.44 -1.43
C LYS A 169 28.26 2.56 -0.44
N PHE A 170 27.01 2.79 -0.07
CA PHE A 170 26.57 3.96 0.71
C PHE A 170 25.96 3.61 2.08
N GLY A 171 25.86 2.31 2.39
CA GLY A 171 25.35 1.83 3.67
C GLY A 171 23.83 1.93 3.81
N VAL A 172 23.38 1.82 5.06
CA VAL A 172 21.96 1.81 5.45
C VAL A 172 21.54 3.20 5.90
N THR A 173 20.35 3.66 5.46
CA THR A 173 19.76 4.94 5.92
C THR A 173 18.64 4.68 6.94
N SER A 174 18.11 5.75 7.56
CA SER A 174 16.94 5.69 8.45
C SER A 174 15.65 5.21 7.75
N HIS A 175 15.62 5.23 6.41
CA HIS A 175 14.48 4.76 5.63
C HIS A 175 14.53 3.27 5.30
N HIS A 176 15.64 2.57 5.59
CA HIS A 176 15.73 1.12 5.44
C HIS A 176 15.13 0.41 6.66
N ARG A 177 14.51 -0.74 6.41
CA ARG A 177 13.86 -1.58 7.44
C ARG A 177 14.88 -2.46 8.14
N LYS A 178 15.45 -1.96 9.22
CA LYS A 178 16.56 -2.60 9.96
C LYS A 178 16.24 -4.02 10.42
N GLY A 179 14.98 -4.34 10.74
CA GLY A 179 14.53 -5.69 11.12
C GLY A 179 14.40 -6.68 9.96
N PHE A 180 14.55 -6.25 8.70
CA PHE A 180 14.49 -7.16 7.55
C PHE A 180 15.85 -7.84 7.36
N LYS A 181 15.83 -9.18 7.21
CA LYS A 181 17.05 -10.01 7.14
C LYS A 181 18.17 -9.47 6.24
N PRO A 182 17.92 -8.96 5.00
CA PRO A 182 19.00 -8.41 4.17
C PRO A 182 19.65 -7.17 4.78
N ILE A 183 18.87 -6.27 5.37
CA ILE A 183 19.35 -5.03 6.00
C ILE A 183 20.07 -5.35 7.31
N HIS A 184 19.46 -6.20 8.15
CA HIS A 184 20.08 -6.65 9.40
C HIS A 184 21.47 -7.26 9.18
N LYS A 185 21.65 -8.11 8.16
CA LYS A 185 22.96 -8.69 7.81
C LYS A 185 24.04 -7.66 7.44
N ILE A 186 23.64 -6.50 6.89
CA ILE A 186 24.57 -5.42 6.56
C ILE A 186 25.00 -4.67 7.83
N LEU A 187 24.08 -4.50 8.76
CA LEU A 187 24.32 -3.80 10.03
C LEU A 187 25.11 -4.62 11.06
N SER A 188 25.12 -5.97 10.89
CA SER A 188 25.80 -6.90 11.80
C SER A 188 27.22 -7.26 11.33
N ARG A 189 27.73 -6.62 10.29
CA ARG A 189 29.11 -6.72 9.80
C ARG A 189 29.95 -5.56 10.28
#